data_1b74bb9cc16c812abcebb830c9c1c5f9
#
_entry.id   1b74bb9cc16c812abcebb830c9c1c5f9
#
_cell.length_a   1.000
_cell.length_b   1.000
_cell.length_c   1.000
_cell.angle_alpha   90.00
_cell.angle_beta   90.00
_cell.angle_gamma   90.00
#
_symmetry.space_group_name_H-M   'P 1'
#
loop_
_entity.id
_entity.type
_entity.pdbx_description
1 polymer ?
#
loop_
_entity_poly.entity_id
_entity_poly.type
_entity_poly.pdbx_seq_one_letter_code
_entity_poly.pdbx_strand_id
1 'polypeptide(L)'
;MRLQLVLLLAGLGSTMVAQGQKNTFGEKVFGWLRTQNDSAYITDHTRDLNLRLYGGRKYTYYDVVDRKLNKEVLYRPNNNFIVGVGANYKFLDINLGFSLPDVEHNKDRYGTTKYLDLQTHIYLRKLVIDLYWQRYKGYFLADQGGPLGNVLEDRPRLLRPDLRTRNYGASVMYIFNDRRFSYRGAYLQNEHQKKSAGSLIIGAEIFSIRIHADSSIIPSNLQSPDFFEGQRFYGSGIVSVAGNAGYAYTLVYKKHLFMTLSLSGALGVNVTRLYMNDSIPKKAGWQLNNTIRASIGYNSNLYFAGFQYMNVLTRSETPVKETYQTFGTGNFRISLVRRFKLRKKLF
;
A
#
# COMPACT_ATOMS: atom_id res chain seq x y z
N MET A 1 -8.66 24.70 -3.18
CA MET A 1 -8.55 23.57 -4.10
C MET A 1 -7.07 23.25 -4.30
N ARG A 2 -6.54 22.20 -3.67
CA ARG A 2 -5.12 21.85 -3.82
C ARG A 2 -5.03 20.67 -4.78
N LEU A 3 -4.42 20.93 -5.94
CA LEU A 3 -4.12 19.93 -6.96
C LEU A 3 -2.98 19.03 -6.41
N GLN A 4 -3.25 17.77 -6.15
CA GLN A 4 -2.18 16.79 -5.88
C GLN A 4 -1.79 16.15 -7.21
N LEU A 5 -0.71 16.64 -7.79
CA LEU A 5 -0.10 16.06 -8.96
C LEU A 5 0.70 14.83 -8.53
N VAL A 6 0.16 13.65 -8.72
CA VAL A 6 0.93 12.40 -8.54
C VAL A 6 1.58 12.06 -9.87
N LEU A 7 2.74 12.66 -10.11
CA LEU A 7 3.64 12.26 -11.20
C LEU A 7 4.35 10.96 -10.80
N LEU A 8 3.89 9.85 -11.32
CA LEU A 8 4.61 8.58 -11.30
C LEU A 8 5.74 8.65 -12.34
N LEU A 9 6.93 9.03 -11.90
CA LEU A 9 8.16 8.95 -12.68
C LEU A 9 8.54 7.46 -12.91
N ALA A 10 7.94 6.83 -13.93
CA ALA A 10 8.49 5.63 -14.56
C ALA A 10 9.52 6.03 -15.62
N GLY A 11 10.36 7.00 -15.31
CA GLY A 11 11.37 7.56 -16.20
C GLY A 11 12.77 7.03 -15.90
N LEU A 12 12.97 5.72 -15.89
CA LEU A 12 14.31 5.12 -15.90
C LEU A 12 14.41 4.20 -17.13
N GLY A 13 14.62 4.80 -18.30
CA GLY A 13 14.82 3.97 -19.50
C GLY A 13 14.98 4.65 -20.84
N SER A 14 15.07 5.97 -20.93
CA SER A 14 15.11 6.60 -22.26
C SER A 14 16.17 7.69 -22.50
N THR A 15 17.27 7.70 -21.74
CA THR A 15 18.40 8.58 -22.09
C THR A 15 19.73 7.84 -22.03
N MET A 16 19.93 6.85 -22.89
CA MET A 16 21.25 6.37 -23.29
C MET A 16 21.18 5.74 -24.68
N VAL A 17 20.96 6.57 -25.67
CA VAL A 17 21.33 6.26 -27.05
C VAL A 17 22.25 7.38 -27.53
N ALA A 18 23.49 7.32 -27.09
CA ALA A 18 24.62 7.94 -27.77
C ALA A 18 25.92 7.29 -27.30
N GLN A 19 26.64 6.72 -28.26
CA GLN A 19 27.99 6.21 -28.18
C GLN A 19 28.22 4.75 -27.77
N GLY A 20 28.55 3.98 -28.76
CA GLY A 20 29.20 2.74 -28.94
C GLY A 20 30.07 2.11 -27.84
N GLN A 21 29.43 1.72 -26.70
CA GLN A 21 29.96 0.65 -25.86
C GLN A 21 28.81 -0.30 -25.53
N LYS A 22 28.97 -1.56 -25.93
CA LYS A 22 28.03 -2.64 -25.59
C LYS A 22 27.97 -2.77 -24.06
N ASN A 23 27.00 -2.14 -23.42
CA ASN A 23 26.70 -2.34 -22.00
C ASN A 23 26.04 -3.71 -21.80
N THR A 24 26.88 -4.76 -21.79
CA THR A 24 26.46 -6.17 -21.61
C THR A 24 25.67 -6.43 -20.34
N PHE A 25 25.86 -5.65 -19.28
CA PHE A 25 25.13 -5.80 -18.02
C PHE A 25 23.69 -5.28 -18.13
N GLY A 26 23.48 -4.08 -18.66
CA GLY A 26 22.14 -3.51 -18.85
C GLY A 26 21.29 -4.36 -19.80
N GLU A 27 21.84 -4.80 -20.93
CA GLU A 27 21.14 -5.68 -21.87
C GLU A 27 20.76 -7.04 -21.26
N LYS A 28 21.61 -7.63 -20.43
CA LYS A 28 21.30 -8.87 -19.70
C LYS A 28 20.17 -8.67 -18.69
N VAL A 29 20.18 -7.59 -17.90
CA VAL A 29 19.12 -7.27 -16.91
C VAL A 29 17.81 -6.97 -17.63
N PHE A 30 17.81 -6.11 -18.66
CA PHE A 30 16.60 -5.81 -19.43
C PHE A 30 16.12 -7.00 -20.26
N GLY A 31 17.03 -7.82 -20.77
CA GLY A 31 16.70 -9.07 -21.46
C GLY A 31 16.01 -10.07 -20.52
N TRP A 32 16.49 -10.19 -19.28
CA TRP A 32 15.88 -11.06 -18.27
C TRP A 32 14.46 -10.61 -17.88
N LEU A 33 14.18 -9.30 -17.87
CA LEU A 33 12.84 -8.76 -17.59
C LEU A 33 11.87 -8.93 -18.76
N ARG A 34 12.35 -9.19 -19.99
CA ARG A 34 11.50 -9.47 -21.14
C ARG A 34 10.93 -10.86 -21.02
N THR A 35 9.63 -10.97 -21.15
CA THR A 35 8.92 -12.24 -21.14
C THR A 35 7.83 -12.23 -22.20
N GLN A 36 7.56 -13.41 -22.78
CA GLN A 36 6.45 -13.59 -23.70
C GLN A 36 5.27 -14.16 -22.92
N ASN A 37 4.10 -13.56 -23.10
CA ASN A 37 2.86 -14.07 -22.55
C ASN A 37 2.45 -15.34 -23.26
N ASP A 38 1.88 -16.27 -22.52
CA ASP A 38 1.01 -17.28 -23.07
C ASP A 38 -0.29 -16.61 -23.53
N SER A 39 -0.45 -16.46 -24.85
CA SER A 39 -1.61 -15.78 -25.47
C SER A 39 -2.93 -16.51 -25.19
N ALA A 40 -2.89 -17.78 -24.80
CA ALA A 40 -4.07 -18.52 -24.36
C ALA A 40 -4.57 -18.03 -22.98
N TYR A 41 -3.69 -17.48 -22.13
CA TYR A 41 -3.98 -17.00 -20.79
C TYR A 41 -4.15 -15.49 -20.73
N ILE A 42 -3.32 -14.72 -21.44
CA ILE A 42 -3.22 -13.27 -21.29
C ILE A 42 -3.26 -12.58 -22.65
N THR A 43 -4.12 -11.58 -22.78
CA THR A 43 -4.08 -10.62 -23.89
C THR A 43 -3.41 -9.34 -23.42
N ASP A 44 -2.42 -8.88 -24.16
CA ASP A 44 -1.65 -7.66 -23.88
C ASP A 44 -2.32 -6.44 -24.52
N HIS A 45 -2.66 -5.46 -23.71
CA HIS A 45 -3.26 -4.16 -24.06
C HIS A 45 -2.32 -2.99 -23.76
N THR A 46 -1.03 -3.23 -23.59
CA THR A 46 -0.05 -2.16 -23.28
C THR A 46 0.11 -1.16 -24.42
N ARG A 47 -0.20 -1.58 -25.66
CA ARG A 47 -0.16 -0.71 -26.85
C ARG A 47 -1.47 0.01 -27.15
N ASP A 48 -2.52 -0.27 -26.37
CA ASP A 48 -3.77 0.45 -26.43
C ASP A 48 -3.71 1.68 -25.49
N LEU A 49 -4.39 2.75 -25.86
CA LEU A 49 -4.61 3.87 -24.93
C LEU A 49 -5.74 3.49 -23.97
N ASN A 50 -5.40 3.34 -22.70
CA ASN A 50 -6.36 3.01 -21.66
C ASN A 50 -6.74 4.28 -20.89
N LEU A 51 -7.98 4.74 -21.03
CA LEU A 51 -8.52 5.85 -20.25
C LEU A 51 -9.27 5.31 -19.05
N ARG A 52 -8.99 5.86 -17.89
CA ARG A 52 -9.51 5.42 -16.59
C ARG A 52 -10.27 6.52 -15.89
N LEU A 53 -11.44 6.18 -15.36
CA LEU A 53 -12.13 6.90 -14.29
C LEU A 53 -11.98 6.07 -13.01
N TYR A 54 -11.63 6.71 -11.89
CA TYR A 54 -11.45 5.97 -10.64
C TYR A 54 -11.90 6.77 -9.42
N GLY A 55 -12.31 6.05 -8.39
CA GLY A 55 -12.54 6.56 -7.05
C GLY A 55 -11.87 5.66 -6.02
N GLY A 56 -11.39 6.22 -4.93
CA GLY A 56 -10.73 5.42 -3.90
C GLY A 56 -10.24 6.24 -2.73
N ARG A 57 -9.70 5.53 -1.74
CA ARG A 57 -9.15 6.11 -0.53
C ARG A 57 -7.85 5.41 -0.18
N LYS A 58 -6.82 6.17 0.15
CA LYS A 58 -5.61 5.68 0.81
C LYS A 58 -5.78 5.84 2.31
N TYR A 59 -5.25 4.92 3.09
CA TYR A 59 -5.33 4.98 4.54
C TYR A 59 -4.04 4.48 5.19
N THR A 60 -3.87 4.87 6.43
CA THR A 60 -2.87 4.34 7.34
C THR A 60 -3.49 4.24 8.74
N TYR A 61 -2.91 3.45 9.60
CA TYR A 61 -3.27 3.39 11.00
C TYR A 61 -2.05 3.02 11.85
N TYR A 62 -2.10 3.39 13.10
CA TYR A 62 -1.10 3.05 14.08
C TYR A 62 -1.80 2.49 15.32
N ASP A 63 -1.35 1.33 15.76
CA ASP A 63 -1.94 0.58 16.84
C ASP A 63 -0.88 0.19 17.87
N VAL A 64 -1.20 0.33 19.15
CA VAL A 64 -0.37 -0.04 20.30
C VAL A 64 -1.16 -1.05 21.13
N VAL A 65 -0.61 -2.24 21.30
CA VAL A 65 -1.32 -3.36 21.93
C VAL A 65 -0.54 -3.89 23.14
N ASP A 66 -1.27 -4.05 24.23
CA ASP A 66 -0.85 -4.78 25.42
C ASP A 66 -1.51 -6.15 25.42
N ARG A 67 -0.72 -7.22 25.24
CA ARG A 67 -1.24 -8.59 25.16
C ARG A 67 -1.72 -9.08 26.53
N LYS A 68 -1.03 -8.68 27.60
CA LYS A 68 -1.34 -9.11 28.96
C LYS A 68 -2.73 -8.66 29.39
N LEU A 69 -3.08 -7.43 29.03
CA LEU A 69 -4.39 -6.83 29.37
C LEU A 69 -5.42 -7.02 28.26
N ASN A 70 -5.03 -7.52 27.08
CA ASN A 70 -5.86 -7.57 25.87
C ASN A 70 -6.50 -6.21 25.55
N LYS A 71 -5.71 -5.14 25.65
CA LYS A 71 -6.12 -3.77 25.36
C LYS A 71 -5.30 -3.19 24.23
N GLU A 72 -5.94 -2.32 23.44
CA GLU A 72 -5.31 -1.66 22.30
C GLU A 72 -5.67 -0.17 22.24
N VAL A 73 -4.81 0.61 21.62
CA VAL A 73 -4.99 2.03 21.31
C VAL A 73 -4.76 2.24 19.82
N LEU A 74 -5.85 2.39 19.08
CA LEU A 74 -5.82 2.49 17.62
C LEU A 74 -6.01 3.94 17.17
N TYR A 75 -5.04 4.45 16.41
CA TYR A 75 -5.08 5.78 15.81
C TYR A 75 -5.30 5.71 14.30
N ARG A 76 -6.24 6.52 13.81
CA ARG A 76 -6.53 6.67 12.38
C ARG A 76 -6.49 8.13 11.95
N PRO A 77 -5.97 8.44 10.76
CA PRO A 77 -6.11 9.77 10.17
C PRO A 77 -7.48 9.91 9.50
N ASN A 78 -7.96 11.13 9.42
CA ASN A 78 -9.17 11.48 8.69
C ASN A 78 -8.83 11.78 7.22
N ASN A 79 -8.78 10.73 6.38
CA ASN A 79 -8.37 10.82 4.98
C ASN A 79 -9.55 11.07 4.05
N ASN A 80 -9.31 11.83 2.99
CA ASN A 80 -10.32 12.12 1.98
C ASN A 80 -10.52 10.97 0.99
N PHE A 81 -11.73 10.85 0.48
CA PHE A 81 -11.99 10.09 -0.73
C PHE A 81 -11.47 10.88 -1.95
N ILE A 82 -10.89 10.18 -2.91
CA ILE A 82 -10.30 10.76 -4.11
C ILE A 82 -11.08 10.24 -5.31
N VAL A 83 -11.48 11.14 -6.19
CA VAL A 83 -12.01 10.82 -7.52
C VAL A 83 -11.05 11.34 -8.56
N GLY A 84 -10.83 10.60 -9.63
CA GLY A 84 -9.85 11.01 -10.61
C GLY A 84 -9.99 10.36 -11.97
N VAL A 85 -9.19 10.87 -12.88
CA VAL A 85 -9.02 10.34 -14.23
C VAL A 85 -7.59 9.90 -14.45
N GLY A 86 -7.40 8.92 -15.30
CA GLY A 86 -6.06 8.42 -15.62
C GLY A 86 -5.96 7.98 -17.06
N ALA A 87 -4.74 7.93 -17.54
CA ALA A 87 -4.40 7.42 -18.87
C ALA A 87 -3.16 6.52 -18.77
N ASN A 88 -3.24 5.38 -19.41
CA ASN A 88 -2.13 4.44 -19.51
C ASN A 88 -1.83 4.13 -20.98
N TYR A 89 -0.55 4.21 -21.35
CA TYR A 89 -0.04 3.82 -22.67
C TYR A 89 1.39 3.30 -22.55
N LYS A 90 1.65 2.11 -23.04
CA LYS A 90 2.94 1.40 -22.89
C LYS A 90 3.38 1.30 -21.43
N PHE A 91 4.44 2.00 -21.05
CA PHE A 91 4.99 2.06 -19.69
C PHE A 91 4.50 3.26 -18.87
N LEU A 92 3.84 4.21 -19.51
CA LEU A 92 3.38 5.45 -18.88
C LEU A 92 1.97 5.26 -18.30
N ASP A 93 1.81 5.51 -17.01
CA ASP A 93 0.52 5.56 -16.31
C ASP A 93 0.42 6.89 -15.55
N ILE A 94 -0.44 7.77 -15.99
CA ILE A 94 -0.68 9.09 -15.39
C ILE A 94 -2.07 9.09 -14.79
N ASN A 95 -2.18 9.49 -13.52
CA ASN A 95 -3.42 9.61 -12.79
C ASN A 95 -3.52 11.00 -12.16
N LEU A 96 -4.63 11.69 -12.40
CA LEU A 96 -4.98 12.98 -11.80
C LEU A 96 -6.16 12.75 -10.86
N GLY A 97 -5.98 13.03 -9.58
CA GLY A 97 -6.98 12.81 -8.54
C GLY A 97 -7.34 14.10 -7.83
N PHE A 98 -8.62 14.26 -7.53
CA PHE A 98 -9.19 15.37 -6.79
C PHE A 98 -9.79 14.83 -5.50
N SER A 99 -9.46 15.48 -4.39
CA SER A 99 -10.04 15.17 -3.09
C SER A 99 -11.48 15.68 -3.02
N LEU A 100 -12.38 14.83 -2.59
CA LEU A 100 -13.76 15.21 -2.30
C LEU A 100 -13.87 15.55 -0.79
N PRO A 101 -13.80 16.83 -0.39
CA PRO A 101 -13.69 17.18 1.02
C PRO A 101 -14.97 16.94 1.83
N ASP A 102 -16.14 16.91 1.19
CA ASP A 102 -17.41 17.07 1.90
C ASP A 102 -18.25 15.79 2.05
N VAL A 103 -17.85 14.67 1.46
CA VAL A 103 -18.67 13.46 1.43
C VAL A 103 -18.61 12.65 2.76
N GLU A 104 -17.56 12.80 3.58
CA GLU A 104 -17.40 12.05 4.84
C GLU A 104 -16.69 12.83 5.96
N HIS A 105 -16.52 14.16 5.84
CA HIS A 105 -15.64 14.91 6.72
C HIS A 105 -16.40 15.65 7.82
N ASN A 106 -16.78 14.91 8.84
CA ASN A 106 -17.07 15.55 10.11
C ASN A 106 -15.73 15.90 10.79
N LYS A 107 -15.21 17.12 10.49
CA LYS A 107 -13.95 17.63 11.07
C LYS A 107 -14.05 17.81 12.57
N ASP A 108 -15.22 18.09 13.07
CA ASP A 108 -15.48 18.26 14.49
C ASP A 108 -15.36 16.92 15.22
N ARG A 109 -15.74 15.83 14.56
CA ARG A 109 -15.67 14.48 15.12
C ARG A 109 -14.31 13.80 14.94
N TYR A 110 -13.68 13.94 13.77
CA TYR A 110 -12.46 13.18 13.40
C TYR A 110 -11.22 14.05 13.28
N GLY A 111 -11.37 15.34 13.46
CA GLY A 111 -10.27 16.29 13.30
C GLY A 111 -9.81 16.48 11.85
N THR A 112 -8.74 17.23 11.69
CA THR A 112 -8.14 17.50 10.38
C THR A 112 -6.82 16.77 10.26
N THR A 113 -6.65 16.01 9.17
CA THR A 113 -5.39 15.37 8.81
C THR A 113 -4.70 16.11 7.67
N LYS A 114 -3.40 16.41 7.86
CA LYS A 114 -2.51 16.87 6.78
C LYS A 114 -1.62 15.71 6.37
N TYR A 115 -1.54 15.41 5.07
CA TYR A 115 -0.75 14.27 4.62
C TYR A 115 -0.11 14.46 3.25
N LEU A 116 1.00 13.77 3.05
CA LEU A 116 1.60 13.44 1.77
C LEU A 116 1.69 11.93 1.71
N ASP A 117 1.01 11.32 0.75
CA ASP A 117 0.98 9.87 0.58
C ASP A 117 1.35 9.49 -0.85
N LEU A 118 2.61 9.11 -1.02
CA LEU A 118 3.18 8.65 -2.29
C LEU A 118 3.39 7.13 -2.19
N GLN A 119 2.29 6.38 -2.31
CA GLN A 119 2.33 4.95 -2.53
C GLN A 119 2.44 4.69 -4.04
N THR A 120 3.52 4.06 -4.44
CA THR A 120 3.80 3.72 -5.83
C THR A 120 3.91 2.22 -5.98
N HIS A 121 3.13 1.65 -6.89
CA HIS A 121 3.09 0.23 -7.17
C HIS A 121 3.45 0.00 -8.65
N ILE A 122 4.60 -0.59 -8.90
CA ILE A 122 5.11 -0.88 -10.23
C ILE A 122 4.94 -2.36 -10.51
N TYR A 123 4.05 -2.70 -11.43
CA TYR A 123 3.79 -4.07 -11.84
C TYR A 123 4.48 -4.33 -13.18
N LEU A 124 5.66 -4.93 -13.10
CA LEU A 124 6.31 -5.53 -14.25
C LEU A 124 5.81 -6.96 -14.43
N ARG A 125 6.22 -7.64 -15.46
CA ARG A 125 5.81 -9.02 -15.67
C ARG A 125 6.37 -9.96 -14.63
N LYS A 126 7.67 -9.87 -14.38
CA LYS A 126 8.41 -10.72 -13.44
C LYS A 126 8.53 -10.12 -12.05
N LEU A 127 8.30 -8.82 -11.89
CA LEU A 127 8.51 -8.12 -10.63
C LEU A 127 7.30 -7.30 -10.24
N VAL A 128 7.03 -7.27 -8.95
CA VAL A 128 6.20 -6.28 -8.28
C VAL A 128 7.11 -5.45 -7.39
N ILE A 129 7.08 -4.14 -7.56
CA ILE A 129 7.86 -3.21 -6.77
C ILE A 129 6.90 -2.23 -6.12
N ASP A 130 6.94 -2.15 -4.80
CA ASP A 130 6.16 -1.21 -4.01
C ASP A 130 7.09 -0.22 -3.33
N LEU A 131 6.78 1.04 -3.45
CA LEU A 131 7.52 2.14 -2.81
C LEU A 131 6.57 2.97 -1.98
N TYR A 132 6.99 3.31 -0.77
CA TYR A 132 6.21 4.09 0.19
C TYR A 132 6.99 5.31 0.65
N TRP A 133 6.39 6.47 0.49
CA TRP A 133 6.84 7.72 1.08
C TRP A 133 5.63 8.44 1.63
N GLN A 134 5.40 8.27 2.91
CA GLN A 134 4.18 8.72 3.55
C GLN A 134 4.51 9.62 4.76
N ARG A 135 3.77 10.70 4.89
CA ARG A 135 3.81 11.60 6.04
C ARG A 135 2.40 11.99 6.38
N TYR A 136 2.02 11.79 7.62
CA TYR A 136 0.71 12.16 8.13
C TYR A 136 0.86 12.97 9.41
N LYS A 137 -0.04 13.95 9.62
CA LYS A 137 -0.17 14.71 10.86
C LYS A 137 -1.64 14.96 11.14
N GLY A 138 -2.08 14.71 12.38
CA GLY A 138 -3.46 14.78 12.82
C GLY A 138 -4.15 13.43 12.70
N TYR A 139 -4.47 12.87 13.85
CA TYR A 139 -5.12 11.58 14.02
C TYR A 139 -6.29 11.72 14.98
N PHE A 140 -7.12 10.72 15.03
CA PHE A 140 -8.11 10.53 16.09
C PHE A 140 -7.98 9.12 16.65
N LEU A 141 -8.40 8.95 17.90
CA LEU A 141 -8.51 7.65 18.53
C LEU A 141 -9.74 6.93 17.94
N ALA A 142 -9.49 5.83 17.24
CA ALA A 142 -10.55 4.96 16.77
C ALA A 142 -11.03 4.08 17.94
N ASP A 143 -12.33 3.73 17.96
CA ASP A 143 -12.87 2.94 19.05
C ASP A 143 -12.22 1.56 19.18
N GLN A 144 -12.18 1.10 20.43
CA GLN A 144 -11.59 -0.18 20.84
C GLN A 144 -12.45 -1.41 20.48
N GLY A 145 -13.38 -1.29 19.54
CA GLY A 145 -14.37 -2.30 19.19
C GLY A 145 -14.02 -3.19 18.00
N GLY A 146 -12.74 -3.32 17.61
CA GLY A 146 -12.28 -4.17 16.48
C GLY A 146 -12.36 -3.49 15.10
N PRO A 147 -12.09 -4.22 14.00
CA PRO A 147 -11.95 -3.65 12.64
C PRO A 147 -13.20 -2.98 12.07
N LEU A 148 -14.36 -3.26 12.66
CA LEU A 148 -15.67 -2.64 12.36
C LEU A 148 -16.18 -1.78 13.50
N GLY A 149 -15.33 -1.44 14.49
CA GLY A 149 -15.68 -0.72 15.71
C GLY A 149 -16.70 0.38 15.48
N ASN A 150 -17.68 0.43 16.33
CA ASN A 150 -18.94 1.17 16.30
C ASN A 150 -18.92 2.44 15.44
N VAL A 151 -19.25 2.29 14.17
CA VAL A 151 -19.52 3.39 13.24
C VAL A 151 -20.72 4.24 13.69
N LEU A 152 -21.48 3.75 14.68
CA LEU A 152 -22.78 4.27 15.11
C LEU A 152 -22.74 5.05 16.44
N GLU A 153 -21.62 5.17 17.13
CA GLU A 153 -21.56 5.97 18.35
C GLU A 153 -21.32 7.46 18.06
N ASP A 154 -22.26 8.27 18.47
CA ASP A 154 -22.30 9.73 18.27
C ASP A 154 -21.47 10.51 19.32
N ARG A 155 -20.44 9.88 19.89
CA ARG A 155 -19.57 10.49 20.89
C ARG A 155 -18.40 11.24 20.27
N PRO A 156 -17.98 12.39 20.83
CA PRO A 156 -16.76 13.07 20.41
C PRO A 156 -15.55 12.13 20.55
N ARG A 157 -14.72 12.04 19.51
CA ARG A 157 -13.51 11.23 19.54
C ARG A 157 -12.35 12.02 20.09
N LEU A 158 -11.42 11.34 20.76
CA LEU A 158 -10.18 11.96 21.19
C LEU A 158 -9.34 12.32 19.96
N LEU A 159 -9.17 13.62 19.73
CA LEU A 159 -8.38 14.13 18.60
C LEU A 159 -6.90 14.26 19.01
N ARG A 160 -6.01 13.90 18.10
CA ARG A 160 -4.56 13.98 18.26
C ARG A 160 -3.94 14.79 17.08
N PRO A 161 -4.14 16.11 17.06
CA PRO A 161 -3.58 16.97 16.00
C PRO A 161 -2.05 17.00 16.04
N ASP A 162 -1.43 16.64 17.17
CA ASP A 162 -0.01 16.55 17.44
C ASP A 162 0.65 15.28 16.84
N LEU A 163 -0.12 14.17 16.78
CA LEU A 163 0.41 12.87 16.34
C LEU A 163 0.82 12.91 14.88
N ARG A 164 2.06 12.50 14.62
CA ARG A 164 2.69 12.47 13.28
C ARG A 164 3.25 11.10 13.00
N THR A 165 3.08 10.64 11.78
CA THR A 165 3.75 9.43 11.30
C THR A 165 4.54 9.72 10.03
N ARG A 166 5.66 9.01 9.86
CA ARG A 166 6.46 8.98 8.64
C ARG A 166 6.77 7.54 8.33
N ASN A 167 6.46 7.10 7.13
CA ASN A 167 6.76 5.77 6.64
C ASN A 167 7.54 5.87 5.33
N TYR A 168 8.69 5.22 5.30
CA TYR A 168 9.51 5.01 4.11
C TYR A 168 9.68 3.51 3.96
N GLY A 169 9.35 2.99 2.79
CA GLY A 169 9.44 1.56 2.57
C GLY A 169 9.65 1.22 1.11
N ALA A 170 10.23 0.06 0.91
CA ALA A 170 10.36 -0.56 -0.40
C ALA A 170 10.17 -2.07 -0.26
N SER A 171 9.47 -2.65 -1.23
CA SER A 171 9.32 -4.10 -1.38
C SER A 171 9.52 -4.49 -2.83
N VAL A 172 10.23 -5.58 -3.08
CA VAL A 172 10.42 -6.14 -4.41
C VAL A 172 10.10 -7.62 -4.35
N MET A 173 9.20 -8.07 -5.21
CA MET A 173 8.77 -9.48 -5.29
C MET A 173 8.92 -10.01 -6.71
N TYR A 174 9.45 -11.21 -6.84
CA TYR A 174 9.56 -11.96 -8.09
C TYR A 174 8.33 -12.85 -8.31
N ILE A 175 7.82 -12.86 -9.53
CA ILE A 175 6.66 -13.65 -9.97
C ILE A 175 7.19 -14.85 -10.76
N PHE A 176 6.96 -16.07 -10.28
CA PHE A 176 7.50 -17.28 -10.92
C PHE A 176 6.74 -17.69 -12.18
N ASN A 177 5.43 -17.53 -12.20
CA ASN A 177 4.57 -17.89 -13.32
C ASN A 177 4.14 -16.66 -14.14
N ASP A 178 5.08 -15.80 -14.49
CA ASP A 178 4.86 -14.56 -15.22
C ASP A 178 4.27 -14.76 -16.63
N ARG A 179 4.40 -15.94 -17.23
CA ARG A 179 3.84 -16.25 -18.55
C ARG A 179 2.33 -16.43 -18.55
N ARG A 180 1.73 -16.97 -17.46
CA ARG A 180 0.30 -17.30 -17.36
C ARG A 180 -0.45 -16.45 -16.34
N PHE A 181 0.23 -15.92 -15.34
CA PHE A 181 -0.35 -15.08 -14.30
C PHE A 181 0.00 -13.60 -14.51
N SER A 182 -0.97 -12.69 -14.33
CA SER A 182 -0.78 -11.26 -14.53
C SER A 182 -1.32 -10.41 -13.40
N TYR A 183 -0.44 -9.81 -12.59
CA TYR A 183 -0.84 -8.70 -11.72
C TYR A 183 -1.32 -7.47 -12.52
N ARG A 184 -0.75 -7.25 -13.71
CA ARG A 184 -1.07 -6.11 -14.56
C ARG A 184 -2.52 -6.12 -15.02
N GLY A 185 -3.09 -7.32 -15.23
CA GLY A 185 -4.49 -7.50 -15.56
C GLY A 185 -5.42 -7.00 -14.46
N ALA A 186 -5.08 -7.28 -13.19
CA ALA A 186 -5.88 -6.93 -12.03
C ALA A 186 -5.67 -5.49 -11.53
N TYR A 187 -4.42 -4.96 -11.58
CA TYR A 187 -4.06 -3.72 -10.89
C TYR A 187 -3.70 -2.55 -11.81
N LEU A 188 -3.15 -2.80 -13.02
CA LEU A 188 -2.89 -1.75 -14.04
C LEU A 188 -3.95 -1.68 -15.12
N GLN A 189 -4.75 -2.73 -15.29
CA GLN A 189 -5.83 -2.87 -16.26
C GLN A 189 -5.36 -2.80 -17.73
N ASN A 190 -4.05 -2.94 -17.99
CA ASN A 190 -3.46 -2.94 -19.33
C ASN A 190 -3.16 -4.34 -19.88
N GLU A 191 -3.71 -5.37 -19.23
CA GLU A 191 -3.74 -6.76 -19.67
C GLU A 191 -5.09 -7.37 -19.36
N HIS A 192 -5.47 -8.41 -20.11
CA HIS A 192 -6.69 -9.18 -19.87
C HIS A 192 -6.32 -10.63 -19.64
N GLN A 193 -6.49 -11.11 -18.41
CA GLN A 193 -6.33 -12.51 -18.08
C GLN A 193 -7.60 -13.29 -18.42
N LYS A 194 -7.49 -14.25 -19.34
CA LYS A 194 -8.63 -14.99 -19.93
C LYS A 194 -8.87 -16.34 -19.26
N LYS A 195 -7.87 -16.90 -18.58
CA LYS A 195 -7.93 -18.19 -17.88
C LYS A 195 -7.36 -18.04 -16.48
N SER A 196 -7.88 -18.82 -15.55
CA SER A 196 -7.38 -18.87 -14.19
C SER A 196 -5.91 -19.31 -14.15
N ALA A 197 -5.12 -18.62 -13.36
CA ALA A 197 -3.72 -18.94 -13.11
C ALA A 197 -3.26 -18.32 -11.80
N GLY A 198 -2.21 -18.88 -11.22
CA GLY A 198 -1.57 -18.36 -10.04
C GLY A 198 -0.06 -18.40 -10.15
N SER A 199 0.61 -17.79 -9.19
CA SER A 199 2.06 -17.76 -9.08
C SER A 199 2.52 -17.73 -7.63
N LEU A 200 3.57 -18.48 -7.35
CA LEU A 200 4.42 -18.22 -6.20
C LEU A 200 5.07 -16.84 -6.37
N ILE A 201 5.19 -16.09 -5.29
CA ILE A 201 5.90 -14.81 -5.22
C ILE A 201 6.90 -14.86 -4.08
N ILE A 202 8.13 -14.43 -4.32
CA ILE A 202 9.19 -14.38 -3.31
C ILE A 202 9.95 -13.06 -3.48
N GLY A 203 10.35 -12.46 -2.38
CA GLY A 203 11.05 -11.19 -2.43
C GLY A 203 11.63 -10.72 -1.11
N ALA A 204 11.86 -9.43 -1.02
CA ALA A 204 12.36 -8.77 0.18
C ALA A 204 11.73 -7.40 0.35
N GLU A 205 11.75 -6.92 1.58
CA GLU A 205 11.20 -5.62 1.94
C GLU A 205 12.03 -4.94 3.03
N ILE A 206 12.00 -3.62 3.01
CA ILE A 206 12.60 -2.76 4.01
C ILE A 206 11.64 -1.64 4.36
N PHE A 207 11.47 -1.36 5.66
CA PHE A 207 10.65 -0.26 6.15
C PHE A 207 11.37 0.55 7.23
N SER A 208 11.12 1.85 7.23
CA SER A 208 11.51 2.78 8.30
C SER A 208 10.28 3.60 8.68
N ILE A 209 9.73 3.34 9.86
CA ILE A 209 8.51 3.97 10.37
C ILE A 209 8.88 4.79 11.58
N ARG A 210 8.42 6.05 11.64
CA ARG A 210 8.57 6.93 12.79
C ARG A 210 7.23 7.49 13.19
N ILE A 211 6.93 7.37 14.46
CA ILE A 211 5.74 7.94 15.11
C ILE A 211 6.24 8.96 16.12
N HIS A 212 5.59 10.10 16.20
CA HIS A 212 5.92 11.15 17.18
C HIS A 212 4.68 11.96 17.53
N ALA A 213 4.57 12.32 18.80
CA ALA A 213 3.53 13.18 19.33
C ALA A 213 4.14 14.16 20.35
N ASP A 214 3.47 15.29 20.57
CA ASP A 214 3.90 16.30 21.51
C ASP A 214 3.51 15.93 22.98
N SER A 215 2.65 14.91 23.14
CA SER A 215 2.27 14.31 24.44
C SER A 215 2.32 12.78 24.37
N SER A 216 2.09 12.09 25.49
CA SER A 216 2.09 10.63 25.51
C SER A 216 1.20 10.03 24.44
N ILE A 217 1.70 9.02 23.74
CA ILE A 217 0.91 8.26 22.76
C ILE A 217 -0.22 7.52 23.46
N ILE A 218 -0.02 7.04 24.68
CA ILE A 218 -1.09 6.44 25.48
C ILE A 218 -1.89 7.57 26.14
N PRO A 219 -3.20 7.74 25.83
CA PRO A 219 -4.03 8.80 26.39
C PRO A 219 -4.18 8.66 27.90
N SER A 220 -4.29 9.80 28.60
CA SER A 220 -4.36 9.81 30.07
C SER A 220 -5.58 9.09 30.65
N ASN A 221 -6.71 9.10 29.95
CA ASN A 221 -7.95 8.42 30.34
C ASN A 221 -7.87 6.88 30.17
N LEU A 222 -6.89 6.38 29.42
CA LEU A 222 -6.61 4.95 29.23
C LEU A 222 -5.40 4.47 30.03
N GLN A 223 -4.73 5.38 30.73
CA GLN A 223 -3.60 5.06 31.59
C GLN A 223 -4.11 4.36 32.85
N SER A 224 -4.20 3.02 32.79
CA SER A 224 -4.17 2.23 34.01
C SER A 224 -2.70 2.01 34.39
N PRO A 225 -2.36 1.87 35.69
CA PRO A 225 -0.99 1.55 36.11
C PRO A 225 -0.41 0.32 35.41
N ASP A 226 -1.28 -0.56 34.94
CA ASP A 226 -0.91 -1.83 34.33
C ASP A 226 -0.77 -1.76 32.81
N PHE A 227 -1.45 -0.82 32.12
CA PHE A 227 -1.37 -0.73 30.66
C PHE A 227 0.01 -0.22 30.23
N PHE A 228 0.69 -1.01 29.41
CA PHE A 228 2.04 -0.73 28.96
C PHE A 228 3.04 -0.61 30.14
N GLU A 229 2.80 -1.37 31.23
CA GLU A 229 3.53 -1.27 32.50
C GLU A 229 3.61 0.16 33.06
N GLY A 230 2.57 0.98 32.83
CA GLY A 230 2.54 2.38 33.21
C GLY A 230 3.50 3.31 32.44
N GLN A 231 4.21 2.77 31.46
CA GLN A 231 5.22 3.53 30.71
C GLN A 231 4.57 4.57 29.77
N ARG A 232 5.16 5.76 29.74
CA ARG A 232 4.73 6.85 28.87
C ARG A 232 5.78 7.09 27.80
N PHE A 233 5.36 7.10 26.53
CA PHE A 233 6.25 7.41 25.43
C PHE A 233 5.54 8.36 24.44
N TYR A 234 6.30 9.24 23.81
CA TYR A 234 5.77 10.20 22.84
C TYR A 234 6.14 9.85 21.40
N GLY A 235 6.91 8.83 21.21
CA GLY A 235 7.28 8.44 19.86
C GLY A 235 7.82 7.03 19.81
N SER A 236 7.82 6.50 18.60
CA SER A 236 8.40 5.22 18.27
C SER A 236 9.12 5.27 16.93
N GLY A 237 10.22 4.55 16.83
CA GLY A 237 10.95 4.33 15.59
C GLY A 237 11.13 2.85 15.33
N ILE A 238 10.72 2.38 14.14
CA ILE A 238 10.85 1.00 13.69
C ILE A 238 11.70 1.00 12.44
N VAL A 239 12.73 0.18 12.39
CA VAL A 239 13.48 -0.14 11.17
C VAL A 239 13.43 -1.65 11.00
N SER A 240 13.03 -2.11 9.83
CA SER A 240 12.81 -3.52 9.55
C SER A 240 13.36 -3.95 8.20
N VAL A 241 13.88 -5.17 8.14
CA VAL A 241 14.29 -5.86 6.91
C VAL A 241 13.74 -7.28 6.97
N ALA A 242 13.08 -7.72 5.92
CA ALA A 242 12.46 -9.04 5.87
C ALA A 242 12.52 -9.66 4.47
N GLY A 243 12.62 -10.99 4.43
CA GLY A 243 12.30 -11.78 3.25
C GLY A 243 10.80 -12.05 3.22
N ASN A 244 10.17 -11.93 2.06
CA ASN A 244 8.75 -12.22 1.90
C ASN A 244 8.49 -13.37 0.92
N ALA A 245 7.44 -14.13 1.20
CA ALA A 245 6.96 -15.19 0.33
C ALA A 245 5.43 -15.23 0.37
N GLY A 246 4.83 -15.62 -0.73
CA GLY A 246 3.38 -15.68 -0.83
C GLY A 246 2.90 -16.34 -2.11
N TYR A 247 1.59 -16.36 -2.26
CA TYR A 247 0.93 -16.89 -3.45
C TYR A 247 -0.14 -15.92 -3.93
N ALA A 248 -0.22 -15.76 -5.22
CA ALA A 248 -1.24 -14.97 -5.88
C ALA A 248 -2.00 -15.85 -6.87
N TYR A 249 -3.31 -15.72 -6.90
CA TYR A 249 -4.17 -16.46 -7.81
C TYR A 249 -5.26 -15.58 -8.40
N THR A 250 -5.46 -15.70 -9.70
CA THR A 250 -6.59 -15.08 -10.41
C THR A 250 -7.54 -16.17 -10.87
N LEU A 251 -8.74 -16.21 -10.30
CA LEU A 251 -9.86 -16.97 -10.79
C LEU A 251 -10.53 -16.21 -11.94
N VAL A 252 -10.78 -16.86 -13.06
CA VAL A 252 -11.46 -16.28 -14.22
C VAL A 252 -12.69 -17.11 -14.56
N TYR A 253 -13.85 -16.47 -14.62
CA TYR A 253 -15.10 -17.07 -15.01
C TYR A 253 -15.58 -16.48 -16.34
N LYS A 254 -15.98 -17.34 -17.29
CA LYS A 254 -16.46 -16.99 -18.63
C LYS A 254 -15.53 -15.99 -19.37
N LYS A 255 -14.20 -16.09 -19.15
CA LYS A 255 -13.14 -15.25 -19.74
C LYS A 255 -13.15 -13.77 -19.32
N HIS A 256 -14.16 -13.29 -18.62
CA HIS A 256 -14.35 -11.86 -18.37
C HIS A 256 -14.48 -11.50 -16.89
N LEU A 257 -15.21 -12.27 -16.10
CA LEU A 257 -15.29 -12.04 -14.67
C LEU A 257 -14.04 -12.60 -14.01
N PHE A 258 -13.44 -11.84 -13.12
CA PHE A 258 -12.22 -12.26 -12.43
C PHE A 258 -12.26 -11.91 -10.96
N MET A 259 -11.57 -12.71 -10.17
CA MET A 259 -11.21 -12.42 -8.79
C MET A 259 -9.74 -12.78 -8.58
N THR A 260 -8.95 -11.82 -8.15
CA THR A 260 -7.53 -12.01 -7.82
C THR A 260 -7.35 -11.85 -6.32
N LEU A 261 -6.71 -12.83 -5.70
CA LEU A 261 -6.27 -12.76 -4.30
C LEU A 261 -4.77 -13.06 -4.25
N SER A 262 -4.05 -12.22 -3.53
CA SER A 262 -2.63 -12.40 -3.25
C SER A 262 -2.37 -12.20 -1.77
N LEU A 263 -1.77 -13.19 -1.15
CA LEU A 263 -1.36 -13.20 0.24
C LEU A 263 0.14 -13.43 0.32
N SER A 264 0.85 -12.58 1.03
CA SER A 264 2.27 -12.77 1.32
C SER A 264 2.56 -12.48 2.79
N GLY A 265 3.42 -13.31 3.38
CA GLY A 265 4.01 -13.11 4.68
C GLY A 265 5.48 -12.74 4.55
N ALA A 266 5.97 -11.88 5.41
CA ALA A 266 7.38 -11.52 5.46
C ALA A 266 7.93 -11.79 6.86
N LEU A 267 9.01 -12.56 6.90
CA LEU A 267 9.75 -12.88 8.12
C LEU A 267 11.10 -12.17 8.09
N GLY A 268 11.44 -11.50 9.15
CA GLY A 268 12.68 -10.74 9.22
C GLY A 268 13.03 -10.24 10.61
N VAL A 269 13.89 -9.25 10.64
CA VAL A 269 14.36 -8.61 11.86
C VAL A 269 13.97 -7.14 11.88
N ASN A 270 13.69 -6.64 13.06
CA ASN A 270 13.46 -5.23 13.30
C ASN A 270 14.23 -4.71 14.52
N VAL A 271 14.39 -3.39 14.55
CA VAL A 271 14.83 -2.64 15.73
C VAL A 271 13.76 -1.61 16.03
N THR A 272 13.14 -1.76 17.20
CA THR A 272 12.16 -0.80 17.74
C THR A 272 12.81 0.07 18.80
N ARG A 273 12.53 1.37 18.75
CA ARG A 273 12.92 2.37 19.73
C ARG A 273 11.67 3.04 20.25
N LEU A 274 11.56 3.19 21.58
CA LEU A 274 10.53 4.04 22.19
C LEU A 274 11.19 5.31 22.73
N TYR A 275 10.59 6.46 22.43
CA TYR A 275 11.07 7.74 22.90
C TYR A 275 10.28 8.12 24.16
N MET A 276 10.93 8.03 25.32
CA MET A 276 10.41 8.38 26.64
C MET A 276 11.12 9.66 27.14
N ASN A 277 10.67 10.25 28.25
CA ASN A 277 11.28 11.47 28.79
C ASN A 277 12.78 11.33 29.04
N ASP A 278 13.16 10.28 29.76
CA ASP A 278 14.50 10.14 30.33
C ASP A 278 15.30 9.00 29.67
N SER A 279 14.71 8.31 28.69
CA SER A 279 15.34 7.15 28.08
C SER A 279 14.83 6.87 26.66
N ILE A 280 15.64 6.13 25.90
CA ILE A 280 15.28 5.62 24.57
C ILE A 280 15.55 4.10 24.54
N PRO A 281 14.70 3.31 25.21
CA PRO A 281 14.87 1.87 25.18
C PRO A 281 14.71 1.31 23.77
N LYS A 282 15.50 0.29 23.46
CA LYS A 282 15.54 -0.37 22.16
C LYS A 282 15.30 -1.86 22.33
N LYS A 283 14.59 -2.45 21.39
CA LYS A 283 14.43 -3.89 21.26
C LYS A 283 14.70 -4.30 19.81
N ALA A 284 15.63 -5.23 19.66
CA ALA A 284 15.79 -5.98 18.42
C ALA A 284 14.99 -7.27 18.54
N GLY A 285 14.33 -7.68 17.48
CA GLY A 285 13.51 -8.88 17.50
C GLY A 285 13.12 -9.35 16.10
N TRP A 286 12.43 -10.48 16.09
CA TRP A 286 11.79 -11.00 14.89
C TRP A 286 10.51 -10.22 14.59
N GLN A 287 10.16 -10.14 13.34
CA GLN A 287 8.89 -9.57 12.90
C GLN A 287 8.20 -10.47 11.91
N LEU A 288 6.89 -10.36 11.90
CA LEU A 288 6.03 -10.96 10.90
C LEU A 288 5.17 -9.86 10.28
N ASN A 289 5.45 -9.51 9.03
CA ASN A 289 4.61 -8.61 8.26
C ASN A 289 3.68 -9.41 7.36
N ASN A 290 2.62 -8.79 6.91
CA ASN A 290 1.78 -9.38 5.88
C ASN A 290 1.33 -8.34 4.85
N THR A 291 1.10 -8.82 3.64
CA THR A 291 0.52 -8.02 2.56
C THR A 291 -0.62 -8.79 1.94
N ILE A 292 -1.78 -8.14 1.89
CA ILE A 292 -2.99 -8.64 1.24
C ILE A 292 -3.28 -7.75 0.05
N ARG A 293 -3.50 -8.38 -1.12
CA ARG A 293 -4.04 -7.71 -2.31
C ARG A 293 -5.22 -8.48 -2.81
N ALA A 294 -6.32 -7.79 -3.06
CA ALA A 294 -7.52 -8.36 -3.65
C ALA A 294 -8.00 -7.49 -4.80
N SER A 295 -8.54 -8.11 -5.83
CA SER A 295 -9.21 -7.40 -6.92
C SER A 295 -10.32 -8.26 -7.46
N ILE A 296 -11.47 -7.66 -7.75
CA ILE A 296 -12.62 -8.33 -8.34
C ILE A 296 -13.24 -7.44 -9.41
N GLY A 297 -13.73 -8.02 -10.49
CA GLY A 297 -14.37 -7.22 -11.51
C GLY A 297 -14.61 -7.93 -12.83
N TYR A 298 -14.87 -7.12 -13.84
CA TYR A 298 -15.03 -7.49 -15.23
C TYR A 298 -13.84 -6.97 -16.05
N ASN A 299 -13.26 -7.81 -16.89
CA ASN A 299 -12.17 -7.46 -17.78
C ASN A 299 -12.43 -8.05 -19.17
N SER A 300 -12.35 -7.22 -20.20
CA SER A 300 -12.53 -7.62 -21.58
C SER A 300 -11.52 -6.92 -22.50
N ASN A 301 -11.60 -7.12 -23.80
CA ASN A 301 -10.70 -6.43 -24.73
C ASN A 301 -10.95 -4.92 -24.82
N LEU A 302 -12.16 -4.44 -24.46
CA LEU A 302 -12.52 -3.02 -24.57
C LEU A 302 -12.71 -2.33 -23.23
N TYR A 303 -13.22 -3.04 -22.23
CA TYR A 303 -13.61 -2.46 -20.95
C TYR A 303 -13.02 -3.22 -19.77
N PHE A 304 -12.77 -2.47 -18.71
CA PHE A 304 -12.50 -3.00 -17.39
C PHE A 304 -13.36 -2.23 -16.39
N ALA A 305 -13.97 -2.96 -15.46
CA ALA A 305 -14.65 -2.42 -14.30
C ALA A 305 -14.28 -3.27 -13.09
N GLY A 306 -13.76 -2.69 -12.02
CA GLY A 306 -13.34 -3.50 -10.88
C GLY A 306 -13.03 -2.71 -9.63
N PHE A 307 -13.07 -3.45 -8.52
CA PHE A 307 -12.65 -3.03 -7.20
C PHE A 307 -11.26 -3.62 -6.90
N GLN A 308 -10.44 -2.85 -6.25
CA GLN A 308 -9.08 -3.23 -5.83
C GLN A 308 -8.88 -2.84 -4.37
N TYR A 309 -8.23 -3.70 -3.63
CA TYR A 309 -7.86 -3.50 -2.24
C TYR A 309 -6.42 -3.94 -2.02
N MET A 310 -5.69 -3.18 -1.23
CA MET A 310 -4.35 -3.52 -0.76
C MET A 310 -4.17 -3.09 0.67
N ASN A 311 -3.58 -3.94 1.48
CA ASN A 311 -3.17 -3.64 2.85
C ASN A 311 -1.80 -4.25 3.12
N VAL A 312 -0.92 -3.45 3.71
CA VAL A 312 0.39 -3.86 4.23
C VAL A 312 0.39 -3.60 5.72
N LEU A 313 0.75 -4.60 6.49
CA LEU A 313 0.80 -4.54 7.92
C LEU A 313 2.21 -4.87 8.39
N THR A 314 2.80 -3.95 9.14
CA THR A 314 4.11 -4.11 9.80
C THR A 314 3.89 -4.18 11.30
N ARG A 315 4.20 -5.32 11.90
CA ARG A 315 4.11 -5.55 13.35
C ARG A 315 5.48 -5.61 13.96
N SER A 316 5.66 -4.99 15.11
CA SER A 316 6.93 -4.89 15.80
C SER A 316 6.74 -4.97 17.32
N GLU A 317 7.48 -5.83 17.99
CA GLU A 317 7.51 -5.85 19.46
C GLU A 317 8.16 -4.59 20.00
N THR A 318 7.69 -4.13 21.16
CA THR A 318 8.27 -2.96 21.84
C THR A 318 9.26 -3.39 22.94
N PRO A 319 10.09 -2.48 23.45
CA PRO A 319 10.90 -2.73 24.63
C PRO A 319 10.13 -3.05 25.90
N VAL A 320 8.86 -2.68 25.99
CA VAL A 320 7.97 -3.02 27.11
C VAL A 320 7.50 -4.46 26.97
N LYS A 321 7.46 -5.20 28.06
CA LYS A 321 7.16 -6.63 28.05
C LYS A 321 5.72 -6.90 27.57
N GLU A 322 5.55 -7.96 26.80
CA GLU A 322 4.24 -8.42 26.27
C GLU A 322 3.46 -7.37 25.47
N THR A 323 4.15 -6.37 24.92
CA THR A 323 3.53 -5.33 24.10
C THR A 323 4.09 -5.32 22.68
N TYR A 324 3.27 -4.88 21.75
CA TYR A 324 3.67 -4.65 20.37
C TYR A 324 2.97 -3.44 19.77
N GLN A 325 3.47 -3.00 18.66
CA GLN A 325 2.85 -1.97 17.85
C GLN A 325 2.69 -2.44 16.41
N THR A 326 1.67 -1.93 15.76
CA THR A 326 1.36 -2.23 14.37
C THR A 326 1.24 -0.92 13.59
N PHE A 327 1.87 -0.87 12.44
CA PHE A 327 1.64 0.17 11.46
C PHE A 327 1.05 -0.45 10.21
N GLY A 328 -0.17 -0.03 9.87
CA GLY A 328 -0.84 -0.49 8.67
C GLY A 328 -0.96 0.63 7.65
N THR A 329 -0.83 0.28 6.38
CA THR A 329 -1.07 1.19 5.26
C THR A 329 -1.70 0.45 4.10
N GLY A 330 -2.55 1.15 3.37
CA GLY A 330 -3.23 0.53 2.24
C GLY A 330 -4.07 1.50 1.44
N ASN A 331 -4.78 0.92 0.49
CA ASN A 331 -5.75 1.65 -0.32
C ASN A 331 -6.84 0.73 -0.82
N PHE A 332 -7.98 1.32 -1.15
CA PHE A 332 -8.96 0.69 -2.01
C PHE A 332 -9.29 1.62 -3.17
N ARG A 333 -9.64 1.04 -4.31
CA ARG A 333 -9.94 1.76 -5.54
C ARG A 333 -11.00 1.03 -6.35
N ILE A 334 -11.96 1.78 -6.84
CA ILE A 334 -12.90 1.36 -7.89
C ILE A 334 -12.43 2.01 -9.18
N SER A 335 -12.39 1.28 -10.27
CA SER A 335 -11.92 1.78 -11.56
C SER A 335 -12.82 1.32 -12.70
N LEU A 336 -13.08 2.26 -13.60
CA LEU A 336 -13.70 2.01 -14.90
C LEU A 336 -12.70 2.39 -15.98
N VAL A 337 -12.40 1.49 -16.90
CA VAL A 337 -11.39 1.72 -17.95
C VAL A 337 -12.01 1.40 -19.31
N ARG A 338 -11.74 2.28 -20.27
CA ARG A 338 -12.00 2.02 -21.68
C ARG A 338 -10.69 1.99 -22.46
N ARG A 339 -10.53 0.97 -23.31
CA ARG A 339 -9.37 0.76 -24.15
C ARG A 339 -9.62 1.23 -25.57
N PHE A 340 -8.69 1.99 -26.11
CA PHE A 340 -8.74 2.52 -27.47
C PHE A 340 -7.56 1.97 -28.26
N LYS A 341 -7.84 1.20 -29.31
CA LYS A 341 -6.83 0.77 -30.25
C LYS A 341 -6.39 1.96 -31.09
N LEU A 342 -5.13 2.31 -31.01
CA LEU A 342 -4.58 3.42 -31.79
C LEU A 342 -4.17 2.94 -33.18
N ARG A 343 -4.59 3.67 -34.22
CA ARG A 343 -4.17 3.43 -35.60
C ARG A 343 -2.69 3.81 -35.83
N LYS A 344 -2.21 4.83 -35.15
CA LYS A 344 -0.81 5.28 -35.11
C LYS A 344 -0.25 5.21 -33.71
N LYS A 345 1.05 4.88 -33.56
CA LYS A 345 1.74 4.94 -32.27
C LYS A 345 1.82 6.40 -31.82
N LEU A 346 1.64 6.67 -30.55
CA LEU A 346 1.77 8.02 -29.98
C LEU A 346 3.25 8.42 -29.87
N PHE A 347 4.12 7.45 -29.56
CA PHE A 347 5.58 7.58 -29.49
C PHE A 347 6.26 6.20 -29.56
#